data_f9055b7ccfe339b99f33e0b060d3758e
#
_entry.id   f9055b7ccfe339b99f33e0b060d3758e
#
_cell.length_a   1.000
_cell.length_b   1.000
_cell.length_c   1.000
_cell.angle_alpha   90.00
_cell.angle_beta   90.00
_cell.angle_gamma   90.00
#
_symmetry.space_group_name_H-M   'P 1'
#
loop_
_entity.id
_entity.type
_entity.pdbx_description
1 polymer ?
#
loop_
_entity_poly.entity_id
_entity_poly.type
_entity_poly.pdbx_seq_one_letter_code
_entity_poly.pdbx_strand_id
1 'polypeptide(L)'
;MEFKSRGSSSDEVVSLSLPLLIGDDKEDQKQKKVKEYGSPQTTTTTTTPSRSSFHTHTHTHTPNNALSDFSSQHSMGRSIEPAEPDQSQNNDDDHHHHDTSFSLWVFYKDQFQPGFLRKVVAEIIATFLLVFVTCGAAAISANDEHRLPKLGASIVGGLIVTVMIYSVGHISGAHMNPAVTLAFATFRHFPWKQVPFYAVAQVTGGILGAITLREVLNPIQQLGTTTPSGTDAQALIMEIVVTFVMMFVTSAVATDTKAVGELAGIAVGSSVCIASMFAGPISGGSMNPARTLGPAIASGQYKGIWVYIVGPVIGTLLGSGAYRIIRVSDNKAVHAISPSYSFKLPTKMTDATVV
;
A
#
# COMPACT_ATOMS: atom_id res chain seq x y z
N MET A 1 -14.01 -47.27 -57.27
CA MET A 1 -13.24 -48.57 -57.31
C MET A 1 -12.28 -48.46 -56.16
N GLU A 2 -12.58 -49.17 -55.32
CA GLU A 2 -12.52 -50.35 -54.51
C GLU A 2 -12.21 -50.04 -53.05
N PHE A 3 -13.10 -50.39 -52.26
CA PHE A 3 -13.09 -50.82 -50.87
C PHE A 3 -11.93 -51.75 -50.55
N LYS A 4 -11.33 -51.56 -49.35
CA LYS A 4 -11.20 -52.72 -48.43
C LYS A 4 -10.98 -52.30 -47.00
N SER A 5 -11.79 -52.84 -46.20
CA SER A 5 -12.01 -52.85 -44.77
C SER A 5 -11.07 -53.84 -44.01
N ARG A 6 -11.16 -53.71 -42.68
CA ARG A 6 -10.76 -54.62 -41.57
C ARG A 6 -9.32 -54.44 -41.07
N GLY A 7 -9.10 -54.44 -39.79
CA GLY A 7 -9.84 -54.89 -38.61
C GLY A 7 -9.07 -54.49 -37.34
N SER A 8 -9.85 -54.35 -36.33
CA SER A 8 -9.87 -55.06 -35.06
C SER A 8 -8.65 -55.00 -34.13
N SER A 9 -8.93 -54.38 -32.95
CA SER A 9 -8.63 -54.94 -31.62
C SER A 9 -7.20 -54.77 -31.09
N SER A 10 -7.02 -53.97 -30.04
CA SER A 10 -6.94 -54.49 -28.66
C SER A 10 -6.64 -53.34 -27.69
N ASP A 11 -7.45 -53.31 -26.66
CA ASP A 11 -7.30 -52.50 -25.47
C ASP A 11 -6.00 -52.87 -24.77
N GLU A 12 -5.13 -51.88 -24.56
CA GLU A 12 -4.02 -52.01 -23.63
C GLU A 12 -4.23 -51.03 -22.49
N VAL A 13 -4.80 -51.55 -21.39
CA VAL A 13 -4.88 -50.88 -20.08
C VAL A 13 -3.49 -50.94 -19.49
N VAL A 14 -2.77 -49.80 -19.50
CA VAL A 14 -1.52 -49.68 -18.75
C VAL A 14 -1.86 -49.29 -17.32
N SER A 15 -1.87 -50.30 -16.43
CA SER A 15 -1.89 -50.09 -14.99
C SER A 15 -0.47 -49.70 -14.52
N LEU A 16 -0.29 -48.47 -14.08
CA LEU A 16 0.91 -48.06 -13.36
C LEU A 16 0.81 -48.52 -11.90
N SER A 17 1.47 -49.61 -11.57
CA SER A 17 1.75 -50.01 -10.19
C SER A 17 2.99 -49.31 -9.68
N LEU A 18 2.83 -48.49 -8.62
CA LEU A 18 3.95 -47.96 -7.80
C LEU A 18 4.55 -49.12 -6.99
N PRO A 19 5.87 -49.26 -6.90
CA PRO A 19 6.49 -50.15 -5.92
C PRO A 19 6.59 -49.44 -4.56
N LEU A 20 5.94 -50.00 -3.57
CA LEU A 20 6.21 -49.77 -2.15
C LEU A 20 7.59 -50.38 -1.83
N LEU A 21 8.56 -49.52 -1.54
CA LEU A 21 9.82 -49.95 -0.91
C LEU A 21 9.64 -49.91 0.61
N ILE A 22 9.40 -51.06 1.20
CA ILE A 22 9.62 -51.35 2.62
C ILE A 22 11.08 -51.78 2.71
N GLY A 23 11.89 -50.98 3.39
CA GLY A 23 13.27 -51.34 3.71
C GLY A 23 13.38 -51.55 5.22
N ASP A 24 13.78 -52.77 5.56
CA ASP A 24 14.00 -53.24 6.92
C ASP A 24 15.14 -52.53 7.65
N ASP A 25 14.86 -52.26 8.92
CA ASP A 25 15.79 -51.80 9.93
C ASP A 25 16.83 -52.86 10.29
N LYS A 26 18.06 -52.43 10.46
CA LYS A 26 19.00 -53.05 11.40
C LYS A 26 19.69 -51.97 12.26
N GLU A 27 19.49 -52.20 13.53
CA GLU A 27 20.11 -51.57 14.70
C GLU A 27 21.62 -51.31 14.57
N ASP A 28 22.05 -50.15 15.05
CA ASP A 28 23.32 -50.06 15.76
C ASP A 28 23.20 -49.03 16.92
N GLN A 29 23.23 -49.59 18.11
CA GLN A 29 23.26 -48.89 19.38
C GLN A 29 24.63 -48.24 19.58
N LYS A 30 24.64 -46.94 19.78
CA LYS A 30 25.72 -46.28 20.53
C LYS A 30 25.18 -45.33 21.57
N GLN A 31 25.20 -45.79 22.79
CA GLN A 31 24.99 -45.02 24.01
C GLN A 31 25.93 -43.82 24.05
N LYS A 32 25.39 -42.59 24.24
CA LYS A 32 26.13 -41.48 24.82
C LYS A 32 25.31 -40.80 25.91
N LYS A 33 25.86 -40.89 27.12
CA LYS A 33 25.42 -40.25 28.36
C LYS A 33 24.96 -38.84 28.18
N VAL A 34 23.72 -38.54 28.58
CA VAL A 34 23.24 -37.17 28.82
C VAL A 34 23.40 -36.91 30.32
N LYS A 35 24.19 -35.90 30.67
CA LYS A 35 24.31 -35.34 31.99
C LYS A 35 23.03 -34.59 32.36
N GLU A 36 22.45 -35.00 33.44
CA GLU A 36 21.38 -34.36 34.20
C GLU A 36 21.87 -33.03 34.76
N TYR A 37 21.21 -31.91 34.39
CA TYR A 37 21.34 -30.63 35.07
C TYR A 37 19.98 -30.25 35.64
N GLY A 38 20.00 -30.06 36.97
CA GLY A 38 18.82 -29.88 37.81
C GLY A 38 18.01 -28.63 37.51
N SER A 39 16.71 -28.79 37.67
CA SER A 39 15.70 -27.73 37.65
C SER A 39 15.71 -26.96 38.97
N PRO A 40 15.58 -25.63 39.00
CA PRO A 40 15.26 -24.89 40.22
C PRO A 40 13.74 -24.94 40.49
N GLN A 41 13.40 -25.28 41.70
CA GLN A 41 12.05 -25.26 42.24
C GLN A 41 11.55 -23.82 42.38
N THR A 42 10.37 -23.56 41.80
CA THR A 42 9.64 -22.30 42.01
C THR A 42 8.71 -22.43 43.21
N THR A 43 9.00 -21.71 44.26
CA THR A 43 8.19 -21.61 45.49
C THR A 43 7.04 -20.64 45.19
N THR A 44 5.82 -21.17 45.24
CA THR A 44 4.58 -20.41 45.13
C THR A 44 4.26 -19.75 46.47
N THR A 45 4.32 -18.43 46.56
CA THR A 45 3.82 -17.70 47.74
C THR A 45 2.54 -16.99 47.31
N THR A 46 1.43 -17.50 47.83
CA THR A 46 0.10 -16.92 47.73
C THR A 46 -0.03 -15.78 48.74
N THR A 47 -0.17 -14.55 48.28
CA THR A 47 -0.62 -13.43 49.11
C THR A 47 -1.80 -12.76 48.47
N THR A 48 -2.95 -12.92 49.10
CA THR A 48 -4.18 -12.18 48.92
C THR A 48 -4.04 -10.75 49.46
N PRO A 49 -4.47 -9.70 48.74
CA PRO A 49 -4.72 -8.41 49.37
C PRO A 49 -6.21 -8.20 49.62
N SER A 50 -6.46 -7.78 50.81
CA SER A 50 -7.71 -7.37 51.40
C SER A 50 -8.37 -6.16 50.72
N ARG A 51 -9.68 -6.25 50.68
CA ARG A 51 -10.67 -5.26 50.34
C ARG A 51 -10.63 -4.07 51.28
N SER A 52 -10.38 -2.86 50.80
CA SER A 52 -10.73 -1.63 51.50
C SER A 52 -11.66 -0.77 50.64
N SER A 53 -12.88 -0.61 51.13
CA SER A 53 -13.91 0.30 50.72
C SER A 53 -13.47 1.77 50.96
N PHE A 54 -13.64 2.61 49.99
CA PHE A 54 -13.67 4.07 50.22
C PHE A 54 -14.87 4.72 49.57
N HIS A 55 -15.46 5.61 50.37
CA HIS A 55 -16.71 6.29 50.24
C HIS A 55 -16.80 7.25 49.05
N THR A 56 -18.02 7.25 48.50
CA THR A 56 -18.60 8.23 47.58
C THR A 56 -18.72 9.61 48.28
N HIS A 57 -18.22 10.66 47.69
CA HIS A 57 -18.68 12.02 47.95
C HIS A 57 -19.08 12.68 46.62
N THR A 58 -20.37 12.85 46.51
CA THR A 58 -21.08 13.65 45.52
C THR A 58 -20.99 15.13 45.92
N HIS A 59 -20.47 16.00 45.07
CA HIS A 59 -20.69 17.44 45.13
C HIS A 59 -21.29 17.91 43.81
N THR A 60 -22.57 18.22 43.87
CA THR A 60 -23.33 19.00 42.92
C THR A 60 -23.04 20.49 43.11
N HIS A 61 -22.69 21.17 42.03
CA HIS A 61 -22.87 22.62 41.91
C HIS A 61 -23.41 22.95 40.52
N THR A 62 -24.63 23.44 40.50
CA THR A 62 -25.31 24.09 39.39
C THR A 62 -25.14 25.62 39.46
N PRO A 63 -25.61 26.38 38.48
CA PRO A 63 -24.90 27.43 37.82
C PRO A 63 -25.38 28.83 38.21
N ASN A 64 -24.67 29.87 37.87
CA ASN A 64 -25.24 31.20 37.85
C ASN A 64 -24.92 31.99 36.59
N ASN A 65 -26.02 32.45 36.02
CA ASN A 65 -26.16 33.47 34.99
C ASN A 65 -25.52 34.80 35.37
N ALA A 66 -24.98 35.51 34.38
CA ALA A 66 -25.09 36.96 34.34
C ALA A 66 -25.02 37.41 32.87
N LEU A 67 -26.14 37.94 32.40
CA LEU A 67 -26.29 38.85 31.29
C LEU A 67 -25.52 40.15 31.58
N SER A 68 -24.97 40.81 30.56
CA SER A 68 -25.08 42.23 30.39
C SER A 68 -24.86 42.65 28.94
N ASP A 69 -25.94 43.15 28.39
CA ASP A 69 -26.07 43.98 27.21
C ASP A 69 -25.08 45.18 27.21
N PHE A 70 -24.60 45.52 26.03
CA PHE A 70 -24.40 46.93 25.70
C PHE A 70 -24.56 47.16 24.19
N SER A 71 -25.67 47.79 23.89
CA SER A 71 -26.02 48.37 22.59
C SER A 71 -25.58 49.84 22.53
N SER A 72 -25.52 50.33 21.33
CA SER A 72 -25.67 51.71 20.82
C SER A 72 -24.44 52.26 20.11
N GLN A 73 -24.59 52.59 18.91
CA GLN A 73 -25.26 53.62 18.12
C GLN A 73 -24.25 54.61 17.52
N HIS A 74 -24.46 54.84 16.23
CA HIS A 74 -24.36 56.06 15.43
C HIS A 74 -23.04 56.80 15.25
N SER A 75 -22.59 56.97 14.01
CA SER A 75 -22.89 58.23 13.33
C SER A 75 -22.53 58.22 11.84
N MET A 76 -23.40 58.82 11.11
CA MET A 76 -23.39 59.26 9.73
C MET A 76 -22.25 60.31 9.48
N GLY A 77 -21.56 60.20 8.36
CA GLY A 77 -20.70 61.25 7.83
C GLY A 77 -20.66 61.17 6.30
N ARG A 78 -21.32 62.12 5.70
CA ARG A 78 -21.56 62.34 4.28
C ARG A 78 -20.45 63.19 3.66
N SER A 79 -20.17 62.95 2.36
CA SER A 79 -19.72 63.92 1.32
C SER A 79 -18.23 64.21 1.22
N ILE A 80 -17.64 64.01 0.09
CA ILE A 80 -17.47 65.02 -0.99
C ILE A 80 -16.69 64.32 -2.12
N GLU A 81 -17.24 64.30 -3.34
CA GLU A 81 -16.47 64.19 -4.59
C GLU A 81 -15.74 65.49 -4.88
N PRO A 82 -14.59 65.42 -5.52
CA PRO A 82 -14.41 66.28 -6.68
C PRO A 82 -13.75 65.59 -7.89
N ALA A 83 -14.42 65.85 -9.03
CA ALA A 83 -13.92 66.19 -10.35
C ALA A 83 -12.74 65.42 -10.98
N GLU A 84 -13.04 64.82 -12.11
CA GLU A 84 -12.10 64.44 -13.18
C GLU A 84 -11.33 65.65 -13.72
N PRO A 85 -10.14 65.39 -14.27
CA PRO A 85 -9.78 65.99 -15.54
C PRO A 85 -9.24 65.01 -16.56
N ASP A 86 -9.88 65.02 -17.67
CA ASP A 86 -9.38 65.14 -19.05
C ASP A 86 -8.35 64.14 -19.59
N GLN A 87 -8.75 63.64 -20.74
CA GLN A 87 -8.09 62.74 -21.65
C GLN A 87 -6.78 63.30 -22.21
N SER A 88 -5.77 62.50 -22.23
CA SER A 88 -4.79 62.53 -23.30
C SER A 88 -4.45 61.12 -23.74
N GLN A 89 -4.82 60.84 -24.97
CA GLN A 89 -4.42 59.64 -25.74
C GLN A 89 -2.91 59.60 -25.84
N ASN A 90 -2.29 58.53 -25.33
CA ASN A 90 -1.01 58.07 -25.82
C ASN A 90 -1.21 56.62 -26.26
N ASN A 91 -1.16 56.45 -27.58
CA ASN A 91 -0.97 55.17 -28.25
C ASN A 91 0.48 54.73 -27.97
N ASP A 92 0.66 53.80 -27.07
CA ASP A 92 1.87 53.00 -27.01
C ASP A 92 1.46 51.55 -27.30
N ASP A 93 1.91 51.07 -28.45
CA ASP A 93 1.85 49.70 -28.90
C ASP A 93 2.76 48.86 -27.95
N ASP A 94 2.25 48.49 -26.77
CA ASP A 94 2.90 47.54 -25.92
C ASP A 94 2.60 46.13 -26.43
N HIS A 95 3.61 45.56 -27.06
CA HIS A 95 3.71 44.14 -27.35
C HIS A 95 3.59 43.37 -26.01
N HIS A 96 2.38 42.89 -25.71
CA HIS A 96 2.12 41.93 -24.67
C HIS A 96 2.88 40.63 -24.97
N HIS A 97 4.13 40.57 -24.57
CA HIS A 97 4.73 39.29 -24.26
C HIS A 97 3.97 38.72 -23.05
N HIS A 98 2.93 37.97 -23.37
CA HIS A 98 2.23 37.16 -22.40
C HIS A 98 3.27 36.25 -21.72
N ASP A 99 3.63 36.58 -20.49
CA ASP A 99 4.60 35.83 -19.68
C ASP A 99 3.96 34.49 -19.31
N THR A 100 4.13 33.52 -20.21
CA THR A 100 3.59 32.15 -20.07
C THR A 100 4.13 31.46 -18.82
N SER A 101 5.28 31.89 -18.31
CA SER A 101 5.88 31.36 -17.09
C SER A 101 5.09 31.75 -15.84
N PHE A 102 4.58 32.98 -15.77
CA PHE A 102 3.74 33.46 -14.66
C PHE A 102 2.40 32.73 -14.62
N SER A 103 1.79 32.51 -15.80
CA SER A 103 0.52 31.78 -15.92
C SER A 103 0.63 30.33 -15.46
N LEU A 104 1.74 29.63 -15.81
CA LEU A 104 2.00 28.26 -15.39
C LEU A 104 2.25 28.16 -13.88
N TRP A 105 2.96 29.12 -13.29
CA TRP A 105 3.22 29.15 -11.84
C TRP A 105 1.96 29.39 -11.01
N VAL A 106 1.09 30.31 -11.45
CA VAL A 106 -0.21 30.59 -10.82
C VAL A 106 -1.12 29.36 -10.94
N PHE A 107 -1.18 28.74 -12.12
CA PHE A 107 -1.92 27.50 -12.34
C PHE A 107 -1.42 26.36 -11.43
N TYR A 108 -0.10 26.21 -11.30
CA TYR A 108 0.50 25.21 -10.43
C TYR A 108 0.15 25.46 -8.94
N LYS A 109 0.26 26.69 -8.48
CA LYS A 109 -0.04 27.07 -7.10
C LYS A 109 -1.51 26.85 -6.73
N ASP A 110 -2.42 27.06 -7.66
CA ASP A 110 -3.87 26.85 -7.48
C ASP A 110 -4.26 25.38 -7.53
N GLN A 111 -3.50 24.55 -8.25
CA GLN A 111 -3.81 23.13 -8.45
C GLN A 111 -3.27 22.22 -7.34
N PHE A 112 -2.23 22.60 -6.63
CA PHE A 112 -1.55 21.74 -5.67
C PHE A 112 -1.55 22.36 -4.26
N GLN A 113 -2.04 21.56 -3.31
CA GLN A 113 -2.00 21.94 -1.90
C GLN A 113 -0.55 22.12 -1.40
N PRO A 114 -0.33 22.98 -0.39
CA PRO A 114 0.96 23.08 0.28
C PRO A 114 1.47 21.70 0.73
N GLY A 115 2.73 21.38 0.41
CA GLY A 115 3.31 20.07 0.74
C GLY A 115 3.14 18.98 -0.31
N PHE A 116 2.52 19.27 -1.48
CA PHE A 116 2.39 18.27 -2.55
C PHE A 116 3.73 17.66 -3.00
N LEU A 117 4.78 18.48 -3.11
CA LEU A 117 6.13 17.99 -3.44
C LEU A 117 6.64 16.97 -2.42
N ARG A 118 6.35 17.16 -1.13
CA ARG A 118 6.71 16.19 -0.08
C ARG A 118 6.03 14.83 -0.30
N LYS A 119 4.78 14.83 -0.78
CA LYS A 119 4.05 13.62 -1.12
C LYS A 119 4.70 12.88 -2.29
N VAL A 120 5.07 13.62 -3.35
CA VAL A 120 5.76 13.07 -4.53
C VAL A 120 7.10 12.45 -4.14
N VAL A 121 7.92 13.16 -3.36
CA VAL A 121 9.20 12.64 -2.87
C VAL A 121 9.01 11.40 -1.98
N ALA A 122 8.00 11.40 -1.11
CA ALA A 122 7.69 10.24 -0.27
C ALA A 122 7.31 9.01 -1.12
N GLU A 123 6.53 9.18 -2.21
CA GLU A 123 6.20 8.09 -3.14
C GLU A 123 7.43 7.56 -3.89
N ILE A 124 8.36 8.45 -4.32
CA ILE A 124 9.63 8.02 -4.95
C ILE A 124 10.42 7.15 -3.97
N ILE A 125 10.65 7.65 -2.74
CA ILE A 125 11.46 6.95 -1.73
C ILE A 125 10.80 5.62 -1.34
N ALA A 126 9.49 5.63 -1.06
CA ALA A 126 8.78 4.44 -0.64
C ALA A 126 8.74 3.37 -1.73
N THR A 127 8.53 3.76 -3.00
CA THR A 127 8.52 2.80 -4.11
C THR A 127 9.93 2.33 -4.45
N PHE A 128 10.95 3.18 -4.29
CA PHE A 128 12.34 2.77 -4.38
C PHE A 128 12.66 1.64 -3.40
N LEU A 129 12.36 1.84 -2.11
CA LEU A 129 12.60 0.84 -1.06
C LEU A 129 11.77 -0.42 -1.27
N LEU A 130 10.50 -0.26 -1.66
CA LEU A 130 9.62 -1.38 -1.97
C LEU A 130 10.22 -2.25 -3.09
N VAL A 131 10.60 -1.67 -4.21
CA VAL A 131 11.14 -2.42 -5.36
C VAL A 131 12.52 -2.99 -5.03
N PHE A 132 13.42 -2.21 -4.42
CA PHE A 132 14.73 -2.68 -4.01
C PHE A 132 14.64 -3.93 -3.13
N VAL A 133 13.79 -3.90 -2.11
CA VAL A 133 13.66 -5.00 -1.14
C VAL A 133 12.90 -6.20 -1.72
N THR A 134 11.73 -5.97 -2.36
CA THR A 134 10.94 -7.08 -2.90
C THR A 134 11.62 -7.80 -4.06
N CYS A 135 12.21 -7.03 -4.98
CA CYS A 135 12.91 -7.59 -6.12
C CYS A 135 14.24 -8.20 -5.70
N GLY A 136 14.91 -7.61 -4.70
CA GLY A 136 16.13 -8.17 -4.11
C GLY A 136 15.88 -9.52 -3.45
N ALA A 137 14.83 -9.61 -2.64
CA ALA A 137 14.44 -10.88 -2.01
C ALA A 137 14.08 -11.94 -3.07
N ALA A 138 13.32 -11.57 -4.10
CA ALA A 138 12.97 -12.47 -5.20
C ALA A 138 14.21 -12.93 -6.00
N ALA A 139 15.16 -12.04 -6.26
CA ALA A 139 16.41 -12.34 -6.95
C ALA A 139 17.30 -13.31 -6.15
N ILE A 140 17.46 -13.05 -4.84
CA ILE A 140 18.23 -13.91 -3.95
C ILE A 140 17.57 -15.29 -3.85
N SER A 141 16.24 -15.34 -3.68
CA SER A 141 15.48 -16.59 -3.62
C SER A 141 15.56 -17.40 -4.91
N ALA A 142 15.57 -16.76 -6.06
CA ALA A 142 15.72 -17.42 -7.35
C ALA A 142 17.16 -17.95 -7.58
N ASN A 143 18.17 -17.29 -7.02
CA ASN A 143 19.57 -17.68 -7.14
C ASN A 143 19.97 -18.77 -6.14
N ASP A 144 19.45 -18.70 -4.90
CA ASP A 144 19.73 -19.66 -3.83
C ASP A 144 18.52 -19.80 -2.90
N GLU A 145 17.68 -20.81 -3.16
CA GLU A 145 16.46 -21.07 -2.40
C GLU A 145 16.77 -21.57 -0.96
N HIS A 146 17.95 -22.16 -0.72
CA HIS A 146 18.35 -22.53 0.63
C HIS A 146 18.68 -21.32 1.50
N ARG A 147 19.23 -20.26 0.89
CA ARG A 147 19.55 -19.03 1.60
C ARG A 147 18.32 -18.18 1.92
N LEU A 148 17.42 -18.09 0.95
CA LEU A 148 16.14 -17.38 1.10
C LEU A 148 15.03 -18.18 0.42
N PRO A 149 14.25 -18.99 1.16
CA PRO A 149 13.11 -19.70 0.59
C PRO A 149 12.08 -18.76 -0.01
N LYS A 150 11.31 -19.23 -0.99
CA LYS A 150 10.21 -18.47 -1.64
C LYS A 150 9.21 -17.90 -0.63
N LEU A 151 8.93 -18.68 0.44
CA LEU A 151 8.13 -18.22 1.57
C LEU A 151 8.76 -16.96 2.23
N GLY A 152 10.06 -17.01 2.50
CA GLY A 152 10.81 -15.88 3.07
C GLY A 152 10.76 -14.64 2.18
N ALA A 153 10.93 -14.80 0.85
CA ALA A 153 10.83 -13.71 -0.09
C ALA A 153 9.42 -13.06 -0.09
N SER A 154 8.36 -13.86 0.02
CA SER A 154 6.98 -13.36 0.13
C SER A 154 6.74 -12.61 1.44
N ILE A 155 7.28 -13.10 2.55
CA ILE A 155 7.22 -12.42 3.86
C ILE A 155 7.92 -11.06 3.79
N VAL A 156 9.12 -11.02 3.24
CA VAL A 156 9.89 -9.77 3.04
C VAL A 156 9.09 -8.77 2.19
N GLY A 157 8.44 -9.24 1.12
CA GLY A 157 7.59 -8.42 0.27
C GLY A 157 6.40 -7.79 1.01
N GLY A 158 5.74 -8.54 1.89
CA GLY A 158 4.66 -8.00 2.73
C GLY A 158 5.17 -7.05 3.81
N LEU A 159 6.28 -7.40 4.47
CA LEU A 159 6.87 -6.60 5.54
C LEU A 159 7.33 -5.22 5.06
N ILE A 160 7.96 -5.13 3.88
CA ILE A 160 8.37 -3.80 3.37
C ILE A 160 7.16 -2.91 3.10
N VAL A 161 6.04 -3.47 2.62
CA VAL A 161 4.79 -2.71 2.47
C VAL A 161 4.31 -2.19 3.82
N THR A 162 4.29 -3.04 4.87
CA THR A 162 3.95 -2.65 6.24
C THR A 162 4.81 -1.48 6.72
N VAL A 163 6.12 -1.62 6.59
CA VAL A 163 7.11 -0.63 7.05
C VAL A 163 6.91 0.70 6.33
N MET A 164 6.70 0.68 5.01
CA MET A 164 6.50 1.90 4.24
C MET A 164 5.17 2.58 4.56
N ILE A 165 4.10 1.83 4.77
CA ILE A 165 2.81 2.40 5.20
C ILE A 165 2.97 3.16 6.52
N TYR A 166 3.63 2.58 7.51
CA TYR A 166 3.87 3.25 8.79
C TYR A 166 4.86 4.42 8.68
N SER A 167 5.84 4.34 7.76
CA SER A 167 6.86 5.39 7.61
C SER A 167 6.35 6.63 6.89
N VAL A 168 5.59 6.49 5.81
CA VAL A 168 5.20 7.61 4.93
C VAL A 168 3.69 7.72 4.66
N GLY A 169 2.87 6.83 5.23
CA GLY A 169 1.42 6.85 5.02
C GLY A 169 0.79 8.17 5.45
N HIS A 170 1.25 8.77 6.53
CA HIS A 170 0.80 10.08 7.02
C HIS A 170 1.26 11.26 6.14
N ILE A 171 2.22 11.05 5.23
CA ILE A 171 2.75 12.07 4.31
C ILE A 171 2.05 11.99 2.95
N SER A 172 2.15 10.82 2.28
CA SER A 172 1.67 10.63 0.90
C SER A 172 0.45 9.73 0.78
N GLY A 173 0.14 8.95 1.80
CA GLY A 173 -0.78 7.82 1.75
C GLY A 173 -0.07 6.49 1.48
N ALA A 174 1.23 6.51 1.18
CA ALA A 174 2.05 5.33 0.86
C ALA A 174 1.39 4.43 -0.20
N HIS A 175 0.98 5.01 -1.32
CA HIS A 175 0.35 4.23 -2.38
C HIS A 175 1.33 3.27 -3.04
N MET A 176 2.55 3.74 -3.38
CA MET A 176 3.65 2.96 -3.96
C MET A 176 3.27 2.12 -5.19
N ASN A 177 2.10 2.41 -5.77
CA ASN A 177 1.47 1.57 -6.78
C ASN A 177 0.53 2.41 -7.66
N PRO A 178 0.78 2.51 -8.97
CA PRO A 178 -0.09 3.26 -9.88
C PRO A 178 -1.53 2.74 -9.94
N ALA A 179 -1.73 1.42 -9.82
CA ALA A 179 -3.06 0.82 -9.83
C ALA A 179 -3.86 1.17 -8.55
N VAL A 180 -3.21 1.19 -7.38
CA VAL A 180 -3.79 1.63 -6.11
C VAL A 180 -4.16 3.11 -6.19
N THR A 181 -3.26 3.95 -6.71
CA THR A 181 -3.50 5.39 -6.89
C THR A 181 -4.72 5.65 -7.78
N LEU A 182 -4.82 4.92 -8.88
CA LEU A 182 -5.95 4.99 -9.81
C LEU A 182 -7.27 4.57 -9.12
N ALA A 183 -7.27 3.48 -8.37
CA ALA A 183 -8.45 3.00 -7.67
C ALA A 183 -8.91 4.00 -6.62
N PHE A 184 -8.02 4.56 -5.81
CA PHE A 184 -8.37 5.60 -4.84
C PHE A 184 -8.96 6.84 -5.51
N ALA A 185 -8.45 7.25 -6.68
CA ALA A 185 -9.01 8.37 -7.42
C ALA A 185 -10.42 8.05 -7.98
N THR A 186 -10.61 6.84 -8.50
CA THR A 186 -11.89 6.37 -9.03
C THR A 186 -12.98 6.36 -7.96
N PHE A 187 -12.64 5.96 -6.74
CA PHE A 187 -13.57 5.92 -5.62
C PHE A 187 -13.59 7.19 -4.76
N ARG A 188 -13.00 8.30 -5.27
CA ARG A 188 -13.00 9.64 -4.67
C ARG A 188 -12.24 9.75 -3.34
N HIS A 189 -11.28 8.88 -3.11
CA HIS A 189 -10.37 8.96 -1.97
C HIS A 189 -9.05 9.68 -2.29
N PHE A 190 -8.83 10.01 -3.56
CA PHE A 190 -7.63 10.71 -4.02
C PHE A 190 -7.95 11.67 -5.18
N PRO A 191 -7.29 12.85 -5.29
CA PRO A 191 -7.54 13.81 -6.36
C PRO A 191 -7.00 13.34 -7.71
N TRP A 192 -7.85 13.30 -8.75
CA TRP A 192 -7.46 12.90 -10.10
C TRP A 192 -6.27 13.67 -10.66
N LYS A 193 -6.17 14.97 -10.35
CA LYS A 193 -5.08 15.84 -10.79
C LYS A 193 -3.70 15.38 -10.30
N GLN A 194 -3.63 14.67 -9.19
CA GLN A 194 -2.39 14.17 -8.59
C GLN A 194 -2.01 12.78 -9.10
N VAL A 195 -2.92 12.05 -9.73
CA VAL A 195 -2.68 10.68 -10.22
C VAL A 195 -1.46 10.58 -11.15
N PRO A 196 -1.30 11.39 -12.21
CA PRO A 196 -0.16 11.26 -13.11
C PRO A 196 1.17 11.52 -12.40
N PHE A 197 1.23 12.44 -11.45
CA PHE A 197 2.45 12.75 -10.69
C PHE A 197 2.85 11.60 -9.77
N TYR A 198 1.86 10.97 -9.12
CA TYR A 198 2.11 9.78 -8.29
C TYR A 198 2.57 8.62 -9.15
N ALA A 199 1.91 8.35 -10.27
CA ALA A 199 2.32 7.28 -11.18
C ALA A 199 3.77 7.46 -11.67
N VAL A 200 4.14 8.67 -12.08
CA VAL A 200 5.53 9.00 -12.50
C VAL A 200 6.50 8.82 -11.32
N ALA A 201 6.16 9.34 -10.13
CA ALA A 201 6.99 9.21 -8.93
C ALA A 201 7.24 7.74 -8.58
N GLN A 202 6.19 6.93 -8.58
CA GLN A 202 6.24 5.51 -8.26
C GLN A 202 7.06 4.72 -9.29
N VAL A 203 6.86 4.96 -10.58
CA VAL A 203 7.65 4.31 -11.63
C VAL A 203 9.13 4.73 -11.54
N THR A 204 9.40 6.03 -11.30
CA THR A 204 10.77 6.54 -11.11
C THR A 204 11.44 5.87 -9.91
N GLY A 205 10.75 5.81 -8.75
CA GLY A 205 11.25 5.11 -7.57
C GLY A 205 11.56 3.64 -7.86
N GLY A 206 10.64 2.95 -8.56
CA GLY A 206 10.81 1.56 -8.96
C GLY A 206 12.03 1.32 -9.88
N ILE A 207 12.24 2.19 -10.87
CA ILE A 207 13.39 2.12 -11.77
C ILE A 207 14.69 2.35 -11.00
N LEU A 208 14.75 3.38 -10.16
CA LEU A 208 15.94 3.67 -9.35
C LEU A 208 16.26 2.52 -8.39
N GLY A 209 15.25 1.93 -7.75
CA GLY A 209 15.42 0.76 -6.89
C GLY A 209 15.96 -0.44 -7.64
N ALA A 210 15.45 -0.73 -8.83
CA ALA A 210 15.91 -1.84 -9.66
C ALA A 210 17.33 -1.62 -10.24
N ILE A 211 17.66 -0.40 -10.65
CA ILE A 211 19.04 -0.07 -11.11
C ILE A 211 20.03 -0.24 -9.96
N THR A 212 19.72 0.31 -8.78
CA THR A 212 20.56 0.14 -7.59
C THR A 212 20.71 -1.34 -7.24
N LEU A 213 19.63 -2.11 -7.32
CA LEU A 213 19.66 -3.54 -7.06
C LEU A 213 20.56 -4.29 -8.03
N ARG A 214 20.53 -3.93 -9.33
CA ARG A 214 21.39 -4.52 -10.36
C ARG A 214 22.87 -4.36 -10.02
N GLU A 215 23.26 -3.17 -9.59
CA GLU A 215 24.67 -2.89 -9.24
C GLU A 215 25.10 -3.64 -7.96
N VAL A 216 24.22 -3.68 -6.95
CA VAL A 216 24.50 -4.34 -5.66
C VAL A 216 24.54 -5.86 -5.77
N LEU A 217 23.68 -6.47 -6.61
CA LEU A 217 23.59 -7.91 -6.73
C LEU A 217 24.55 -8.51 -7.77
N ASN A 218 25.31 -7.72 -8.54
CA ASN A 218 26.27 -8.27 -9.49
C ASN A 218 27.17 -9.32 -8.81
N PRO A 219 27.32 -10.56 -9.35
CA PRO A 219 26.96 -11.02 -10.69
C PRO A 219 25.57 -11.62 -10.89
N ILE A 220 24.64 -11.52 -9.94
CA ILE A 220 23.28 -12.05 -10.08
C ILE A 220 22.53 -11.25 -11.15
N GLN A 221 22.16 -11.91 -12.25
CA GLN A 221 21.54 -11.27 -13.41
C GLN A 221 20.01 -11.13 -13.27
N GLN A 222 19.38 -11.99 -12.47
CA GLN A 222 17.94 -11.94 -12.26
C GLN A 222 17.59 -10.89 -11.21
N LEU A 223 16.79 -9.90 -11.62
CA LEU A 223 16.42 -8.77 -10.76
C LEU A 223 15.01 -8.93 -10.16
N GLY A 224 14.54 -10.16 -9.93
CA GLY A 224 13.19 -10.39 -9.42
C GLY A 224 12.08 -9.88 -10.35
N THR A 225 12.34 -9.89 -11.66
CA THR A 225 11.39 -9.52 -12.72
C THR A 225 10.20 -10.48 -12.71
N THR A 226 8.98 -9.94 -12.80
CA THR A 226 7.77 -10.76 -12.92
C THR A 226 7.55 -11.16 -14.36
N THR A 227 7.35 -12.46 -14.58
CA THR A 227 7.05 -13.03 -15.88
C THR A 227 6.03 -14.16 -15.72
N PRO A 228 5.11 -14.36 -16.68
CA PRO A 228 4.21 -15.50 -16.66
C PRO A 228 4.99 -16.82 -16.72
N SER A 229 4.71 -17.75 -15.78
CA SER A 229 5.28 -19.09 -15.80
C SER A 229 4.57 -20.00 -16.80
N GLY A 230 3.28 -19.77 -17.04
CA GLY A 230 2.44 -20.43 -18.01
C GLY A 230 1.97 -19.49 -19.12
N THR A 231 0.68 -19.48 -19.39
CA THR A 231 0.07 -18.57 -20.36
C THR A 231 -0.16 -17.18 -19.77
N ASP A 232 -0.18 -16.15 -20.60
CA ASP A 232 -0.51 -14.79 -20.22
C ASP A 232 -1.91 -14.71 -19.59
N ALA A 233 -2.87 -15.51 -20.07
CA ALA A 233 -4.22 -15.57 -19.53
C ALA A 233 -4.25 -16.07 -18.08
N GLN A 234 -3.50 -17.13 -17.77
CA GLN A 234 -3.37 -17.64 -16.40
C GLN A 234 -2.76 -16.59 -15.47
N ALA A 235 -1.69 -15.94 -15.92
CA ALA A 235 -1.04 -14.87 -15.17
C ALA A 235 -1.97 -13.65 -14.98
N LEU A 236 -2.73 -13.28 -16.01
CA LEU A 236 -3.69 -12.17 -15.93
C LEU A 236 -4.77 -12.43 -14.88
N ILE A 237 -5.40 -13.61 -14.92
CA ILE A 237 -6.43 -13.98 -13.95
C ILE A 237 -5.82 -13.97 -12.53
N MET A 238 -4.62 -14.53 -12.36
CA MET A 238 -3.94 -14.54 -11.08
C MET A 238 -3.68 -13.11 -10.57
N GLU A 239 -3.11 -12.23 -11.39
CA GLU A 239 -2.86 -10.84 -11.02
C GLU A 239 -4.14 -10.09 -10.67
N ILE A 240 -5.25 -10.31 -11.39
CA ILE A 240 -6.56 -9.74 -11.05
C ILE A 240 -7.00 -10.19 -9.66
N VAL A 241 -6.95 -11.49 -9.37
CA VAL A 241 -7.44 -12.05 -8.09
C VAL A 241 -6.58 -11.58 -6.92
N VAL A 242 -5.25 -11.68 -7.02
CA VAL A 242 -4.39 -11.31 -5.89
C VAL A 242 -4.38 -9.80 -5.66
N THR A 243 -4.50 -9.00 -6.71
CA THR A 243 -4.62 -7.55 -6.57
C THR A 243 -6.00 -7.15 -6.04
N PHE A 244 -7.06 -7.89 -6.38
CA PHE A 244 -8.38 -7.74 -5.76
C PHE A 244 -8.29 -7.96 -4.24
N VAL A 245 -7.67 -9.05 -3.79
CA VAL A 245 -7.51 -9.35 -2.36
C VAL A 245 -6.77 -8.22 -1.64
N MET A 246 -5.62 -7.82 -2.18
CA MET A 246 -4.83 -6.72 -1.63
C MET A 246 -5.66 -5.43 -1.52
N MET A 247 -6.35 -5.05 -2.59
CA MET A 247 -7.06 -3.77 -2.62
C MET A 247 -8.36 -3.78 -1.84
N PHE A 248 -9.03 -4.93 -1.73
CA PHE A 248 -10.18 -5.11 -0.85
C PHE A 248 -9.81 -4.83 0.60
N VAL A 249 -8.72 -5.44 1.09
CA VAL A 249 -8.18 -5.19 2.44
C VAL A 249 -7.73 -3.73 2.59
N THR A 250 -6.99 -3.20 1.62
CA THR A 250 -6.53 -1.81 1.63
C THR A 250 -7.70 -0.84 1.72
N SER A 251 -8.76 -1.05 0.94
CA SER A 251 -9.96 -0.20 0.97
C SER A 251 -10.65 -0.25 2.34
N ALA A 252 -10.70 -1.42 2.97
CA ALA A 252 -11.27 -1.57 4.31
C ALA A 252 -10.50 -0.71 5.32
N VAL A 253 -9.20 -0.99 5.49
CA VAL A 253 -8.43 -0.41 6.59
C VAL A 253 -7.98 1.04 6.35
N ALA A 254 -7.88 1.48 5.08
CA ALA A 254 -7.45 2.83 4.75
C ALA A 254 -8.62 3.82 4.56
N THR A 255 -9.84 3.35 4.25
CA THR A 255 -10.95 4.25 3.91
C THR A 255 -12.16 4.15 4.82
N ASP A 256 -12.27 3.11 5.64
CA ASP A 256 -13.39 2.93 6.55
C ASP A 256 -12.97 3.23 7.99
N THR A 257 -13.60 4.23 8.59
CA THR A 257 -13.33 4.62 9.98
C THR A 257 -13.81 3.59 11.02
N LYS A 258 -14.63 2.62 10.60
CA LYS A 258 -15.07 1.50 11.44
C LYS A 258 -14.10 0.34 11.44
N ALA A 259 -13.19 0.30 10.46
CA ALA A 259 -12.14 -0.71 10.39
C ALA A 259 -10.96 -0.35 11.30
N VAL A 260 -10.06 -1.32 11.51
CA VAL A 260 -8.89 -1.19 12.40
C VAL A 260 -7.79 -0.38 11.69
N GLY A 261 -7.99 0.94 11.57
CA GLY A 261 -7.10 1.83 10.80
C GLY A 261 -5.67 1.92 11.34
N GLU A 262 -5.46 1.81 12.66
CA GLU A 262 -4.14 1.82 13.28
C GLU A 262 -3.27 0.61 12.88
N LEU A 263 -3.91 -0.51 12.57
CA LEU A 263 -3.24 -1.72 12.08
C LEU A 263 -3.21 -1.81 10.54
N ALA A 264 -3.55 -0.74 9.84
CA ALA A 264 -3.64 -0.75 8.38
C ALA A 264 -2.37 -1.26 7.71
N GLY A 265 -1.19 -0.84 8.18
CA GLY A 265 0.08 -1.31 7.64
C GLY A 265 0.25 -2.83 7.73
N ILE A 266 -0.05 -3.41 8.90
CA ILE A 266 0.02 -4.86 9.10
C ILE A 266 -1.00 -5.58 8.21
N ALA A 267 -2.24 -5.11 8.17
CA ALA A 267 -3.29 -5.75 7.38
C ALA A 267 -2.96 -5.75 5.87
N VAL A 268 -2.54 -4.59 5.33
CA VAL A 268 -2.17 -4.48 3.92
C VAL A 268 -0.92 -5.29 3.61
N GLY A 269 0.14 -5.20 4.44
CA GLY A 269 1.36 -5.98 4.24
C GLY A 269 1.12 -7.48 4.32
N SER A 270 0.27 -7.95 5.25
CA SER A 270 -0.12 -9.35 5.35
C SER A 270 -0.89 -9.80 4.09
N SER A 271 -1.79 -8.98 3.55
CA SER A 271 -2.50 -9.29 2.31
C SER A 271 -1.54 -9.43 1.12
N VAL A 272 -0.53 -8.56 1.03
CA VAL A 272 0.54 -8.66 0.01
C VAL A 272 1.36 -9.94 0.21
N CYS A 273 1.71 -10.28 1.45
CA CYS A 273 2.44 -11.51 1.77
C CYS A 273 1.69 -12.75 1.30
N ILE A 274 0.42 -12.90 1.67
CA ILE A 274 -0.44 -14.03 1.28
C ILE A 274 -0.60 -14.08 -0.24
N ALA A 275 -0.89 -12.94 -0.87
CA ALA A 275 -1.04 -12.83 -2.31
C ALA A 275 0.24 -13.22 -3.06
N SER A 276 1.40 -12.77 -2.58
CA SER A 276 2.70 -13.11 -3.18
C SER A 276 3.04 -14.60 -3.06
N MET A 277 2.72 -15.24 -1.93
CA MET A 277 2.91 -16.68 -1.74
C MET A 277 2.11 -17.47 -2.78
N PHE A 278 0.86 -17.08 -2.99
CA PHE A 278 -0.05 -17.78 -3.88
C PHE A 278 0.23 -17.52 -5.36
N ALA A 279 0.51 -16.27 -5.72
CA ALA A 279 0.75 -15.86 -7.11
C ALA A 279 2.18 -16.16 -7.59
N GLY A 280 3.15 -16.24 -6.68
CA GLY A 280 4.57 -16.39 -7.03
C GLY A 280 4.86 -17.45 -8.07
N PRO A 281 4.38 -18.69 -7.92
CA PRO A 281 4.62 -19.77 -8.88
C PRO A 281 3.95 -19.59 -10.25
N ILE A 282 2.95 -18.72 -10.37
CA ILE A 282 2.10 -18.59 -11.57
C ILE A 282 2.43 -17.31 -12.35
N SER A 283 2.39 -16.16 -11.67
CA SER A 283 2.61 -14.86 -12.29
C SER A 283 3.84 -14.10 -11.75
N GLY A 284 4.44 -14.61 -10.68
CA GLY A 284 5.47 -13.87 -9.94
C GLY A 284 4.90 -12.91 -8.90
N GLY A 285 3.57 -12.71 -8.82
CA GLY A 285 2.89 -11.95 -7.78
C GLY A 285 3.26 -10.47 -7.75
N SER A 286 3.02 -9.76 -8.84
CA SER A 286 3.35 -8.34 -8.94
C SER A 286 2.42 -7.44 -8.14
N MET A 287 1.12 -7.51 -8.45
CA MET A 287 0.05 -6.62 -7.93
C MET A 287 0.30 -5.12 -8.16
N ASN A 288 1.39 -4.75 -8.87
CA ASN A 288 1.86 -3.38 -8.91
C ASN A 288 2.62 -3.08 -10.22
N PRO A 289 2.10 -2.20 -11.11
CA PRO A 289 2.79 -1.82 -12.33
C PRO A 289 4.20 -1.25 -12.11
N ALA A 290 4.43 -0.43 -11.08
CA ALA A 290 5.75 0.14 -10.81
C ALA A 290 6.76 -0.93 -10.35
N ARG A 291 6.31 -1.91 -9.56
CA ARG A 291 7.12 -3.06 -9.12
C ARG A 291 7.53 -3.96 -10.29
N THR A 292 6.72 -4.02 -11.36
CA THR A 292 7.08 -4.77 -12.58
C THR A 292 7.94 -3.93 -13.53
N LEU A 293 7.55 -2.67 -13.78
CA LEU A 293 8.27 -1.80 -14.72
C LEU A 293 9.71 -1.52 -14.30
N GLY A 294 9.97 -1.32 -13.01
CA GLY A 294 11.30 -1.06 -12.49
C GLY A 294 12.33 -2.10 -12.95
N PRO A 295 12.22 -3.36 -12.51
CA PRO A 295 13.19 -4.40 -12.91
C PRO A 295 13.09 -4.77 -14.40
N ALA A 296 11.93 -4.65 -15.06
CA ALA A 296 11.80 -4.87 -16.49
C ALA A 296 12.67 -3.90 -17.30
N ILE A 297 12.65 -2.61 -16.95
CA ILE A 297 13.48 -1.58 -17.59
C ILE A 297 14.96 -1.80 -17.27
N ALA A 298 15.31 -2.09 -16.02
CA ALA A 298 16.68 -2.30 -15.58
C ALA A 298 17.35 -3.53 -16.21
N SER A 299 16.55 -4.60 -16.51
CA SER A 299 17.05 -5.86 -17.10
C SER A 299 16.80 -6.00 -18.61
N GLY A 300 15.97 -5.13 -19.19
CA GLY A 300 15.55 -5.26 -20.59
C GLY A 300 14.56 -6.40 -20.86
N GLN A 301 13.88 -6.93 -19.83
CA GLN A 301 12.98 -8.08 -19.94
C GLN A 301 11.52 -7.63 -19.83
N TYR A 302 10.77 -7.78 -20.92
CA TYR A 302 9.39 -7.27 -21.04
C TYR A 302 8.34 -8.37 -21.33
N LYS A 303 8.69 -9.66 -21.14
CA LYS A 303 7.79 -10.76 -21.43
C LYS A 303 6.50 -10.66 -20.62
N GLY A 304 5.35 -10.58 -21.31
CA GLY A 304 4.04 -10.51 -20.67
C GLY A 304 3.78 -9.25 -19.84
N ILE A 305 4.53 -8.16 -20.06
CA ILE A 305 4.47 -6.93 -19.23
C ILE A 305 3.06 -6.33 -19.14
N TRP A 306 2.27 -6.45 -20.20
CA TRP A 306 0.91 -5.95 -20.26
C TRP A 306 -0.01 -6.57 -19.20
N VAL A 307 0.24 -7.83 -18.83
CA VAL A 307 -0.50 -8.55 -17.78
C VAL A 307 -0.40 -7.80 -16.46
N TYR A 308 0.79 -7.29 -16.13
CA TYR A 308 1.11 -6.61 -14.88
C TYR A 308 0.70 -5.14 -14.83
N ILE A 309 0.15 -4.64 -15.92
CA ILE A 309 -0.51 -3.34 -15.98
C ILE A 309 -2.02 -3.53 -15.90
N VAL A 310 -2.57 -4.38 -16.78
CA VAL A 310 -4.01 -4.60 -16.90
C VAL A 310 -4.57 -5.35 -15.69
N GLY A 311 -3.91 -6.43 -15.27
CA GLY A 311 -4.33 -7.26 -14.14
C GLY A 311 -4.48 -6.46 -12.83
N PRO A 312 -3.43 -5.75 -12.39
CA PRO A 312 -3.52 -4.92 -11.20
C PRO A 312 -4.55 -3.80 -11.28
N VAL A 313 -4.71 -3.15 -12.42
CA VAL A 313 -5.73 -2.10 -12.59
C VAL A 313 -7.14 -2.69 -12.42
N ILE A 314 -7.45 -3.78 -13.10
CA ILE A 314 -8.76 -4.43 -12.96
C ILE A 314 -8.95 -4.93 -11.52
N GLY A 315 -7.95 -5.60 -10.93
CA GLY A 315 -8.00 -6.13 -9.59
C GLY A 315 -8.26 -5.06 -8.53
N THR A 316 -7.55 -3.90 -8.62
CA THR A 316 -7.74 -2.79 -7.66
C THR A 316 -9.13 -2.16 -7.78
N LEU A 317 -9.65 -1.97 -9.00
CA LEU A 317 -10.99 -1.41 -9.21
C LEU A 317 -12.07 -2.35 -8.68
N LEU A 318 -11.96 -3.65 -8.94
CA LEU A 318 -12.89 -4.65 -8.43
C LEU A 318 -12.82 -4.77 -6.91
N GLY A 319 -11.63 -4.79 -6.30
CA GLY A 319 -11.43 -4.89 -4.85
C GLY A 319 -12.01 -3.70 -4.11
N SER A 320 -11.72 -2.48 -4.58
CA SER A 320 -12.30 -1.26 -4.01
C SER A 320 -13.82 -1.19 -4.21
N GLY A 321 -14.30 -1.58 -5.39
CA GLY A 321 -15.73 -1.62 -5.71
C GLY A 321 -16.49 -2.60 -4.81
N ALA A 322 -15.96 -3.81 -4.64
CA ALA A 322 -16.55 -4.83 -3.79
C ALA A 322 -16.64 -4.35 -2.32
N TYR A 323 -15.55 -3.77 -1.79
CA TYR A 323 -15.58 -3.24 -0.42
C TYR A 323 -16.60 -2.10 -0.28
N ARG A 324 -16.68 -1.20 -1.26
CA ARG A 324 -17.66 -0.11 -1.25
C ARG A 324 -19.11 -0.61 -1.21
N ILE A 325 -19.42 -1.75 -1.85
CA ILE A 325 -20.77 -2.34 -1.86
C ILE A 325 -21.15 -2.85 -0.47
N ILE A 326 -20.22 -3.48 0.26
CA ILE A 326 -20.50 -4.08 1.57
C ILE A 326 -20.31 -3.11 2.73
N ARG A 327 -19.64 -1.97 2.51
CA ARG A 327 -19.39 -0.97 3.54
C ARG A 327 -20.70 -0.42 4.09
N VAL A 328 -20.85 -0.45 5.42
CA VAL A 328 -21.99 0.16 6.09
C VAL A 328 -21.88 1.68 6.03
N SER A 329 -22.79 2.32 5.28
CA SER A 329 -22.85 3.77 5.16
C SER A 329 -23.47 4.39 6.41
N ASP A 330 -22.77 5.36 7.04
CA ASP A 330 -23.37 6.22 8.03
C ASP A 330 -24.18 7.32 7.33
N ASN A 331 -25.49 7.28 7.42
CA ASN A 331 -26.41 8.26 6.80
C ASN A 331 -26.23 9.71 7.33
N LYS A 332 -25.17 10.01 8.10
CA LYS A 332 -24.92 11.33 8.70
C LYS A 332 -23.66 12.06 8.23
N ALA A 333 -22.93 11.57 7.26
CA ALA A 333 -21.67 12.20 6.81
C ALA A 333 -21.69 12.57 5.33
N VAL A 334 -22.65 13.37 4.87
CA VAL A 334 -22.64 13.90 3.49
C VAL A 334 -21.75 15.17 3.36
N HIS A 335 -21.16 15.67 4.42
CA HIS A 335 -20.30 16.86 4.36
C HIS A 335 -19.00 16.70 5.14
N ALA A 336 -18.03 16.03 4.54
CA ALA A 336 -16.61 16.35 4.69
C ALA A 336 -15.82 15.62 3.60
N ILE A 337 -15.51 16.30 2.53
CA ILE A 337 -14.37 15.96 1.69
C ILE A 337 -13.14 16.22 2.56
N SER A 338 -12.69 15.21 3.29
CA SER A 338 -11.41 15.29 3.98
C SER A 338 -10.33 14.84 3.02
N PRO A 339 -9.48 15.75 2.54
CA PRO A 339 -8.35 15.39 1.71
C PRO A 339 -7.17 15.09 2.64
N SER A 340 -7.11 13.90 3.16
CA SER A 340 -5.88 13.34 3.71
C SER A 340 -6.19 12.03 4.41
N TYR A 341 -5.54 10.95 4.00
CA TYR A 341 -5.30 9.79 4.85
C TYR A 341 -4.46 10.26 6.04
N SER A 342 -5.13 10.82 7.03
CA SER A 342 -4.50 11.09 8.30
C SER A 342 -4.61 9.83 9.11
N PHE A 343 -3.53 9.05 9.21
CA PHE A 343 -3.37 8.16 10.35
C PHE A 343 -3.52 9.05 11.59
N LYS A 344 -4.64 8.92 12.30
CA LYS A 344 -4.82 9.63 13.57
C LYS A 344 -3.73 9.13 14.50
N LEU A 345 -2.71 9.97 14.70
CA LEU A 345 -1.83 9.80 15.84
C LEU A 345 -2.68 9.90 17.11
N PRO A 346 -2.45 9.03 18.12
CA PRO A 346 -3.09 9.19 19.42
C PRO A 346 -2.81 10.61 19.91
N THR A 347 -3.86 11.30 20.34
CA THR A 347 -3.78 12.59 21.01
C THR A 347 -2.77 12.45 22.16
N LYS A 348 -1.74 13.29 22.19
CA LYS A 348 -0.75 13.34 23.24
C LYS A 348 -1.45 13.16 24.60
N MET A 349 -0.99 12.20 25.37
CA MET A 349 -1.11 12.26 26.83
C MET A 349 -0.33 13.49 27.28
N THR A 350 -1.01 14.63 27.41
CA THR A 350 -0.54 15.74 28.21
C THR A 350 -0.86 15.42 29.65
N ASP A 351 0.12 15.62 30.49
CA ASP A 351 0.12 15.58 31.96
C ASP A 351 0.39 14.22 32.61
N ALA A 352 1.68 13.87 32.64
CA ALA A 352 2.25 13.26 33.84
C ALA A 352 3.14 14.35 34.49
N THR A 353 2.58 15.00 35.48
CA THR A 353 3.28 15.86 36.44
C THR A 353 4.40 15.06 37.09
N VAL A 354 5.62 15.49 36.86
CA VAL A 354 6.81 15.03 37.60
C VAL A 354 6.76 15.70 38.96
N VAL A 355 6.65 14.91 40.03
CA VAL A 355 7.06 15.25 41.37
C VAL A 355 8.29 14.45 41.71
#